data_45f40b7ab6d1791eafd65e1be97bb49c
#
_entry.id   45f40b7ab6d1791eafd65e1be97bb49c
#
_cell.length_a   1.000
_cell.length_b   1.000
_cell.length_c   1.000
_cell.angle_alpha   90.00
_cell.angle_beta   90.00
_cell.angle_gamma   90.00
#
_symmetry.space_group_name_H-M   'P 1'
#
loop_
_entity.id
_entity.type
_entity.pdbx_description
1 polymer ?
#
loop_
_entity_poly.entity_id
_entity_poly.type
_entity_poly.pdbx_seq_one_letter_code
_entity_poly.pdbx_strand_id
1 'polypeptide(L)'
;MKIISFEGIEGVGKSTQIELLKKFLENNSKSVEVFREPGSTLSGEKIRDILLDDQYDLSSKTELLLMFSARSELVNKKINNSTADYLLLDRFFDASLAYQGYGRNLSIEFINNLVDFIDCTIPDLSFLIDISVEEGFARKINDKIDRIESSGYDFFNKVRNGYIEIAKNNEDRFIIINGSKTVGEIHNNIIQNIVI
;
A
#
# COMPACT_ATOMS: atom_id res chain seq x y z
N MET A 1 5.79 -17.78 7.50
CA MET A 1 4.95 -16.59 7.27
C MET A 1 5.34 -15.99 5.93
N LYS A 2 4.37 -15.68 5.06
CA LYS A 2 4.57 -14.92 3.81
C LYS A 2 3.93 -13.55 3.93
N ILE A 3 4.62 -12.50 3.50
CA ILE A 3 4.15 -11.12 3.50
C ILE A 3 3.82 -10.71 2.06
N ILE A 4 2.56 -10.32 1.83
CA ILE A 4 2.06 -9.90 0.52
C ILE A 4 1.52 -8.47 0.64
N SER A 5 2.08 -7.54 -0.11
CA SER A 5 1.56 -6.18 -0.18
C SER A 5 0.70 -5.95 -1.43
N PHE A 6 -0.29 -5.08 -1.28
CA PHE A 6 -1.15 -4.60 -2.36
C PHE A 6 -0.91 -3.11 -2.54
N GLU A 7 -0.45 -2.75 -3.71
CA GLU A 7 -0.01 -1.41 -4.05
C GLU A 7 -0.83 -0.83 -5.21
N GLY A 8 -0.74 0.47 -5.39
CA GLY A 8 -1.43 1.21 -6.43
C GLY A 8 -2.16 2.44 -5.89
N ILE A 9 -2.60 3.32 -6.77
CA ILE A 9 -3.32 4.56 -6.42
C ILE A 9 -4.70 4.26 -5.80
N GLU A 10 -5.47 5.30 -5.51
CA GLU A 10 -6.83 5.19 -5.00
C GLU A 10 -7.78 4.61 -6.08
N GLY A 11 -8.84 3.92 -5.64
CA GLY A 11 -9.87 3.37 -6.52
C GLY A 11 -9.48 2.14 -7.35
N VAL A 12 -8.24 1.61 -7.22
CA VAL A 12 -7.79 0.44 -7.99
C VAL A 12 -8.43 -0.89 -7.53
N GLY A 13 -9.06 -0.93 -6.35
CA GLY A 13 -9.72 -2.12 -5.82
C GLY A 13 -8.86 -3.00 -4.91
N LYS A 14 -7.79 -2.47 -4.30
CA LYS A 14 -6.91 -3.20 -3.36
C LYS A 14 -7.69 -3.94 -2.27
N SER A 15 -8.51 -3.23 -1.51
CA SER A 15 -9.25 -3.81 -0.36
C SER A 15 -10.18 -4.95 -0.79
N THR A 16 -10.81 -4.84 -1.96
CA THR A 16 -11.62 -5.93 -2.53
C THR A 16 -10.77 -7.17 -2.80
N GLN A 17 -9.60 -7.00 -3.39
CA GLN A 17 -8.71 -8.13 -3.72
C GLN A 17 -8.08 -8.75 -2.47
N ILE A 18 -7.74 -7.94 -1.47
CA ILE A 18 -7.27 -8.42 -0.17
C ILE A 18 -8.32 -9.30 0.51
N GLU A 19 -9.57 -8.86 0.53
CA GLU A 19 -10.68 -9.63 1.11
C GLU A 19 -10.92 -10.95 0.38
N LEU A 20 -10.86 -10.94 -0.95
CA LEU A 20 -10.99 -12.15 -1.77
C LEU A 20 -9.81 -13.11 -1.55
N LEU A 21 -8.57 -12.60 -1.53
CA LEU A 21 -7.39 -13.43 -1.27
C LEU A 21 -7.41 -14.01 0.14
N LYS A 22 -7.81 -13.20 1.15
CA LYS A 22 -7.99 -13.70 2.52
C LYS A 22 -8.92 -14.89 2.56
N LYS A 23 -10.13 -14.78 1.99
CA LYS A 23 -11.11 -15.88 1.93
C LYS A 23 -10.55 -17.11 1.20
N PHE A 24 -9.85 -16.90 0.10
CA PHE A 24 -9.22 -17.98 -0.65
C PHE A 24 -8.19 -18.74 0.19
N LEU A 25 -7.32 -18.04 0.90
CA LEU A 25 -6.29 -18.63 1.77
C LEU A 25 -6.92 -19.36 2.98
N GLU A 26 -7.90 -18.74 3.63
CA GLU A 26 -8.62 -19.34 4.77
C GLU A 26 -9.37 -20.61 4.35
N ASN A 27 -9.98 -20.65 3.15
CA ASN A 27 -10.61 -21.85 2.59
C ASN A 27 -9.59 -22.97 2.29
N ASN A 28 -8.31 -22.62 2.14
CA ASN A 28 -7.20 -23.56 2.02
C ASN A 28 -6.48 -23.81 3.37
N SER A 29 -7.17 -23.58 4.49
CA SER A 29 -6.68 -23.83 5.85
C SER A 29 -5.42 -23.06 6.23
N LYS A 30 -5.22 -21.86 5.66
CA LYS A 30 -4.15 -20.96 6.04
C LYS A 30 -4.64 -19.88 7.00
N SER A 31 -3.86 -19.56 8.00
CA SER A 31 -4.10 -18.43 8.90
C SER A 31 -3.66 -17.13 8.21
N VAL A 32 -4.51 -16.09 8.28
CA VAL A 32 -4.29 -14.82 7.57
C VAL A 32 -4.55 -13.64 8.49
N GLU A 33 -3.59 -12.74 8.59
CA GLU A 33 -3.79 -11.42 9.18
C GLU A 33 -3.74 -10.35 8.10
N VAL A 34 -4.54 -9.29 8.28
CA VAL A 34 -4.63 -8.18 7.32
C VAL A 34 -4.33 -6.88 8.06
N PHE A 35 -3.39 -6.10 7.54
CA PHE A 35 -3.07 -4.77 8.04
C PHE A 35 -3.13 -3.75 6.91
N ARG A 36 -3.40 -2.48 7.26
CA ARG A 36 -3.40 -1.36 6.31
C ARG A 36 -2.48 -0.25 6.79
N GLU A 37 -1.88 0.46 5.87
CA GLU A 37 -1.07 1.65 6.16
C GLU A 37 -1.63 2.94 5.54
N PRO A 38 -1.47 4.05 6.28
CA PRO A 38 -1.08 4.11 7.69
C PRO A 38 -2.20 3.60 8.58
N GLY A 39 -1.88 3.00 9.77
CA GLY A 39 -2.88 2.51 10.71
C GLY A 39 -2.56 1.17 11.34
N SER A 40 -3.60 0.40 11.66
CA SER A 40 -3.56 -0.98 12.20
C SER A 40 -2.97 -1.13 13.60
N THR A 41 -2.55 -0.05 14.24
CA THR A 41 -2.21 0.01 15.67
C THR A 41 -2.93 1.21 16.30
N LEU A 42 -3.07 1.22 17.62
CA LEU A 42 -3.76 2.32 18.30
C LEU A 42 -3.13 3.69 18.01
N SER A 43 -1.79 3.76 18.07
CA SER A 43 -1.02 4.96 17.72
C SER A 43 -1.07 5.25 16.21
N GLY A 44 -0.95 4.20 15.38
CA GLY A 44 -1.03 4.31 13.93
C GLY A 44 -2.36 4.87 13.43
N GLU A 45 -3.50 4.49 14.04
CA GLU A 45 -4.81 5.07 13.69
C GLU A 45 -4.89 6.57 14.04
N LYS A 46 -4.32 6.99 15.17
CA LYS A 46 -4.25 8.42 15.52
C LYS A 46 -3.38 9.23 14.56
N ILE A 47 -2.27 8.63 14.12
CA ILE A 47 -1.42 9.23 13.10
C ILE A 47 -2.16 9.30 11.75
N ARG A 48 -2.91 8.26 11.40
CA ARG A 48 -3.77 8.26 10.21
C ARG A 48 -4.80 9.37 10.23
N ASP A 49 -5.48 9.58 11.38
CA ASP A 49 -6.43 10.67 11.55
C ASP A 49 -5.77 12.02 11.19
N ILE A 50 -4.55 12.29 11.69
CA ILE A 50 -3.80 13.51 11.37
C ILE A 50 -3.40 13.58 9.89
N LEU A 51 -2.94 12.47 9.31
CA LEU A 51 -2.47 12.43 7.93
C LEU A 51 -3.56 12.67 6.90
N LEU A 52 -4.78 12.23 7.18
CA LEU A 52 -5.91 12.29 6.24
C LEU A 52 -6.84 13.48 6.45
N ASP A 53 -6.77 14.15 7.61
CA ASP A 53 -7.60 15.29 7.93
C ASP A 53 -7.17 16.51 7.10
N ASP A 54 -8.11 17.08 6.35
CA ASP A 54 -7.92 18.25 5.48
C ASP A 54 -7.73 19.57 6.24
N GLN A 55 -7.98 19.59 7.56
CA GLN A 55 -7.70 20.75 8.42
C GLN A 55 -6.20 20.97 8.66
N TYR A 56 -5.35 19.96 8.42
CA TYR A 56 -3.91 20.08 8.63
C TYR A 56 -3.16 20.36 7.32
N ASP A 57 -2.44 21.47 7.29
CA ASP A 57 -1.45 21.76 6.23
C ASP A 57 -0.08 21.14 6.61
N LEU A 58 0.13 19.90 6.23
CA LEU A 58 1.36 19.18 6.54
C LEU A 58 2.41 19.36 5.45
N SER A 59 3.63 19.76 5.86
CA SER A 59 4.77 19.73 4.94
C SER A 59 5.04 18.27 4.47
N SER A 60 5.59 18.11 3.27
CA SER A 60 5.93 16.77 2.73
C SER A 60 6.86 15.98 3.64
N LYS A 61 7.77 16.66 4.36
CA LYS A 61 8.67 16.01 5.33
C LYS A 61 7.91 15.53 6.57
N THR A 62 6.97 16.33 7.09
CA THR A 62 6.12 15.94 8.21
C THR A 62 5.23 14.75 7.84
N GLU A 63 4.63 14.78 6.62
CA GLU A 63 3.84 13.68 6.07
C GLU A 63 4.68 12.38 6.06
N LEU A 64 5.89 12.41 5.51
CA LEU A 64 6.80 11.26 5.47
C LEU A 64 7.13 10.72 6.87
N LEU A 65 7.51 11.59 7.81
CA LEU A 65 7.87 11.18 9.17
C LEU A 65 6.69 10.57 9.94
N LEU A 66 5.49 11.10 9.77
CA LEU A 66 4.28 10.52 10.35
C LEU A 66 3.96 9.16 9.75
N MET A 67 4.09 8.98 8.42
CA MET A 67 3.94 7.67 7.76
C MET A 67 4.90 6.64 8.37
N PHE A 68 6.17 7.00 8.51
CA PHE A 68 7.17 6.09 9.09
C PHE A 68 6.98 5.86 10.59
N SER A 69 6.47 6.83 11.34
CA SER A 69 6.11 6.63 12.76
C SER A 69 4.99 5.61 12.92
N ALA A 70 3.93 5.68 12.09
CA ALA A 70 2.85 4.69 12.09
C ALA A 70 3.34 3.30 11.67
N ARG A 71 4.20 3.24 10.63
CA ARG A 71 4.80 1.99 10.13
C ARG A 71 5.71 1.33 11.16
N SER A 72 6.56 2.08 11.83
CA SER A 72 7.42 1.56 12.91
C SER A 72 6.60 0.87 13.99
N GLU A 73 5.47 1.46 14.42
CA GLU A 73 4.56 0.84 15.38
C GLU A 73 3.91 -0.44 14.82
N LEU A 74 3.53 -0.45 13.54
CA LEU A 74 2.95 -1.62 12.89
C LEU A 74 3.97 -2.77 12.81
N VAL A 75 5.19 -2.48 12.34
CA VAL A 75 6.28 -3.45 12.23
C VAL A 75 6.57 -4.07 13.59
N ASN A 76 6.83 -3.24 14.60
CA ASN A 76 7.24 -3.73 15.92
C ASN A 76 6.12 -4.44 16.71
N LYS A 77 4.88 -3.97 16.60
CA LYS A 77 3.78 -4.49 17.43
C LYS A 77 2.96 -5.58 16.78
N LYS A 78 2.96 -5.66 15.43
CA LYS A 78 2.10 -6.58 14.69
C LYS A 78 2.91 -7.50 13.77
N ILE A 79 3.63 -6.96 12.79
CA ILE A 79 4.29 -7.77 11.77
C ILE A 79 5.32 -8.72 12.40
N ASN A 80 6.23 -8.20 13.24
CA ASN A 80 7.28 -9.00 13.87
C ASN A 80 6.76 -10.00 14.93
N ASN A 81 5.53 -9.84 15.39
CA ASN A 81 4.92 -10.72 16.39
C ASN A 81 3.83 -11.63 15.80
N SER A 82 3.58 -11.56 14.51
CA SER A 82 2.59 -12.41 13.87
C SER A 82 3.06 -13.85 13.76
N THR A 83 2.13 -14.78 13.98
CA THR A 83 2.32 -16.22 13.78
C THR A 83 1.45 -16.75 12.64
N ALA A 84 0.81 -15.87 11.86
CA ALA A 84 -0.02 -16.24 10.73
C ALA A 84 0.82 -16.85 9.59
N ASP A 85 0.20 -17.68 8.76
CA ASP A 85 0.85 -18.20 7.56
C ASP A 85 1.07 -17.09 6.54
N TYR A 86 0.12 -16.12 6.47
CA TYR A 86 0.13 -14.99 5.54
C TYR A 86 -0.19 -13.67 6.24
N LEU A 87 0.58 -12.63 5.90
CA LEU A 87 0.23 -11.23 6.17
C LEU A 87 -0.12 -10.55 4.86
N LEU A 88 -1.33 -9.98 4.79
CA LEU A 88 -1.78 -9.17 3.66
C LEU A 88 -1.75 -7.70 4.07
N LEU A 89 -1.04 -6.87 3.32
CA LEU A 89 -0.84 -5.46 3.62
C LEU A 89 -1.53 -4.59 2.57
N ASP A 90 -2.49 -3.77 2.98
CA ASP A 90 -3.03 -2.69 2.13
C ASP A 90 -2.07 -1.51 2.21
N ARG A 91 -1.17 -1.43 1.25
CA ARG A 91 0.04 -0.59 1.19
C ARG A 91 1.11 -1.02 2.19
N PHE A 92 2.36 -0.74 1.80
CA PHE A 92 3.52 -0.86 2.67
C PHE A 92 4.55 0.22 2.34
N PHE A 93 5.84 0.00 2.60
CA PHE A 93 6.84 1.05 2.42
C PHE A 93 6.99 1.52 0.95
N ASP A 94 6.68 0.68 -0.03
CA ASP A 94 6.65 1.05 -1.45
C ASP A 94 5.67 2.21 -1.73
N ALA A 95 4.58 2.30 -0.96
CA ALA A 95 3.69 3.46 -1.01
C ALA A 95 4.41 4.76 -0.63
N SER A 96 5.32 4.75 0.35
CA SER A 96 6.08 5.95 0.71
C SER A 96 7.10 6.34 -0.36
N LEU A 97 7.72 5.36 -1.04
CA LEU A 97 8.55 5.65 -2.21
C LEU A 97 7.73 6.31 -3.32
N ALA A 98 6.54 5.77 -3.63
CA ALA A 98 5.67 6.32 -4.67
C ALA A 98 5.09 7.69 -4.30
N TYR A 99 4.49 7.83 -3.11
CA TYR A 99 3.78 9.06 -2.70
C TYR A 99 4.74 10.16 -2.26
N GLN A 100 5.63 9.88 -1.31
CA GLN A 100 6.53 10.90 -0.77
C GLN A 100 7.79 11.05 -1.62
N GLY A 101 8.31 9.97 -2.20
CA GLY A 101 9.45 10.00 -3.11
C GLY A 101 9.08 10.64 -4.45
N TYR A 102 8.34 9.93 -5.29
CA TYR A 102 7.99 10.41 -6.63
C TYR A 102 6.94 11.53 -6.61
N GLY A 103 5.89 11.38 -5.81
CA GLY A 103 4.79 12.35 -5.73
C GLY A 103 5.21 13.69 -5.12
N ARG A 104 5.85 13.68 -3.95
CA ARG A 104 6.33 14.88 -3.21
C ARG A 104 7.78 15.26 -3.53
N ASN A 105 8.46 14.51 -4.39
CA ASN A 105 9.85 14.76 -4.80
C ASN A 105 10.85 14.77 -3.62
N LEU A 106 10.65 13.89 -2.64
CA LEU A 106 11.61 13.67 -1.56
C LEU A 106 12.69 12.65 -1.97
N SER A 107 13.84 12.66 -1.29
CA SER A 107 14.93 11.73 -1.58
C SER A 107 14.53 10.28 -1.38
N ILE A 108 14.60 9.48 -2.44
CA ILE A 108 14.38 8.02 -2.42
C ILE A 108 15.40 7.34 -1.49
N GLU A 109 16.66 7.76 -1.55
CA GLU A 109 17.72 7.26 -0.66
C GLU A 109 17.38 7.49 0.82
N PHE A 110 16.87 8.68 1.15
CA PHE A 110 16.47 8.97 2.53
C PHE A 110 15.28 8.12 2.98
N ILE A 111 14.31 7.87 2.08
CA ILE A 111 13.18 6.99 2.38
C ILE A 111 13.66 5.55 2.61
N ASN A 112 14.59 5.04 1.80
CA ASN A 112 15.19 3.72 2.01
C ASN A 112 15.96 3.65 3.34
N ASN A 113 16.69 4.70 3.71
CA ASN A 113 17.34 4.76 5.02
C ASN A 113 16.33 4.72 6.18
N LEU A 114 15.13 5.27 6.02
CA LEU A 114 14.05 5.13 7.01
C LEU A 114 13.47 3.71 7.04
N VAL A 115 13.35 3.03 5.89
CA VAL A 115 12.96 1.61 5.80
C VAL A 115 13.92 0.74 6.60
N ASP A 116 15.23 0.95 6.40
CA ASP A 116 16.28 0.23 7.13
C ASP A 116 16.28 0.58 8.62
N PHE A 117 16.11 1.86 8.96
CA PHE A 117 16.11 2.33 10.36
C PHE A 117 15.02 1.71 11.23
N ILE A 118 13.87 1.38 10.65
CA ILE A 118 12.76 0.76 11.38
C ILE A 118 12.72 -0.77 11.23
N ASP A 119 13.78 -1.39 10.71
CA ASP A 119 13.89 -2.83 10.45
C ASP A 119 12.68 -3.38 9.66
N CYS A 120 12.29 -2.68 8.59
CA CYS A 120 11.11 -3.01 7.81
C CYS A 120 11.37 -4.26 6.96
N THR A 121 10.58 -5.31 7.18
CA THR A 121 10.71 -6.55 6.39
C THR A 121 10.24 -6.29 4.95
N ILE A 122 11.02 -6.73 3.96
CA ILE A 122 10.65 -6.64 2.55
C ILE A 122 9.53 -7.67 2.27
N PRO A 123 8.41 -7.30 1.61
CA PRO A 123 7.38 -8.25 1.21
C PRO A 123 7.93 -9.35 0.29
N ASP A 124 7.48 -10.59 0.50
CA ASP A 124 7.80 -11.72 -0.40
C ASP A 124 7.18 -11.51 -1.79
N LEU A 125 6.03 -10.81 -1.84
CA LEU A 125 5.30 -10.51 -3.07
C LEU A 125 4.53 -9.20 -2.93
N SER A 126 4.56 -8.39 -3.99
CA SER A 126 3.82 -7.12 -4.07
C SER A 126 2.97 -7.10 -5.33
N PHE A 127 1.65 -6.97 -5.18
CA PHE A 127 0.73 -6.79 -6.30
C PHE A 127 0.49 -5.31 -6.56
N LEU A 128 1.03 -4.78 -7.66
CA LEU A 128 0.68 -3.45 -8.13
C LEU A 128 -0.57 -3.54 -9.02
N ILE A 129 -1.71 -3.10 -8.51
CA ILE A 129 -2.93 -2.97 -9.32
C ILE A 129 -2.88 -1.60 -10.00
N ASP A 130 -2.68 -1.59 -11.32
CA ASP A 130 -2.49 -0.38 -12.11
C ASP A 130 -3.72 -0.03 -12.94
N ILE A 131 -4.19 1.22 -12.81
CA ILE A 131 -5.19 1.87 -13.67
C ILE A 131 -4.78 3.32 -13.92
N SER A 132 -5.45 3.99 -14.86
CA SER A 132 -5.25 5.43 -15.01
C SER A 132 -5.79 6.21 -13.81
N VAL A 133 -5.24 7.40 -13.57
CA VAL A 133 -5.69 8.28 -12.47
C VAL A 133 -7.15 8.68 -12.66
N GLU A 134 -7.56 8.93 -13.91
CA GLU A 134 -8.93 9.28 -14.30
C GLU A 134 -9.90 8.15 -13.90
N GLU A 135 -9.54 6.91 -14.22
CA GLU A 135 -10.35 5.73 -13.87
C GLU A 135 -10.43 5.54 -12.35
N GLY A 136 -9.31 5.70 -11.63
CA GLY A 136 -9.27 5.60 -10.18
C GLY A 136 -10.20 6.60 -9.49
N PHE A 137 -10.13 7.86 -9.89
CA PHE A 137 -11.00 8.90 -9.34
C PHE A 137 -12.48 8.72 -9.73
N ALA A 138 -12.76 8.28 -10.97
CA ALA A 138 -14.12 7.98 -11.40
C ALA A 138 -14.78 6.90 -10.54
N ARG A 139 -14.03 5.91 -10.07
CA ARG A 139 -14.53 4.85 -9.17
C ARG A 139 -14.84 5.36 -7.75
N LYS A 140 -14.27 6.50 -7.34
CA LYS A 140 -14.41 7.11 -6.00
C LYS A 140 -15.31 8.35 -5.96
N ILE A 141 -16.07 8.64 -7.01
CA ILE A 141 -16.80 9.91 -7.17
C ILE A 141 -17.76 10.24 -6.01
N ASN A 142 -18.20 9.24 -5.24
CA ASN A 142 -19.09 9.39 -4.10
C ASN A 142 -18.39 9.33 -2.74
N ASP A 143 -17.07 9.14 -2.71
CA ASP A 143 -16.31 9.05 -1.47
C ASP A 143 -15.90 10.45 -0.99
N LYS A 144 -15.75 10.61 0.33
CA LYS A 144 -15.15 11.83 0.89
C LYS A 144 -13.67 11.87 0.47
N ILE A 145 -13.28 12.96 -0.16
CA ILE A 145 -11.88 13.22 -0.56
C ILE A 145 -11.09 13.57 0.71
N ASP A 146 -9.98 12.87 0.94
CA ASP A 146 -9.06 13.19 2.03
C ASP A 146 -7.97 14.19 1.61
N ARG A 147 -7.14 14.62 2.58
CA ARG A 147 -6.06 15.58 2.36
C ARG A 147 -5.06 15.14 1.27
N ILE A 148 -4.72 13.86 1.21
CA ILE A 148 -3.77 13.34 0.21
C ILE A 148 -4.45 13.29 -1.16
N GLU A 149 -5.69 12.84 -1.22
CA GLU A 149 -6.49 12.78 -2.45
C GLU A 149 -6.73 14.17 -3.05
N SER A 150 -6.78 15.22 -2.23
CA SER A 150 -6.88 16.61 -2.69
C SER A 150 -5.66 17.14 -3.45
N SER A 151 -4.54 16.39 -3.50
CA SER A 151 -3.31 16.79 -4.21
C SER A 151 -3.44 16.83 -5.74
N GLY A 152 -4.53 16.30 -6.32
CA GLY A 152 -4.89 16.47 -7.73
C GLY A 152 -4.18 15.52 -8.69
N TYR A 153 -4.60 15.58 -9.97
CA TYR A 153 -4.21 14.62 -11.02
C TYR A 153 -2.71 14.54 -11.27
N ASP A 154 -1.99 15.66 -11.31
CA ASP A 154 -0.56 15.69 -11.58
C ASP A 154 0.24 14.95 -10.51
N PHE A 155 -0.16 15.10 -9.25
CA PHE A 155 0.44 14.37 -8.14
C PHE A 155 0.23 12.86 -8.31
N PHE A 156 -1.01 12.43 -8.56
CA PHE A 156 -1.33 11.00 -8.70
C PHE A 156 -0.70 10.38 -9.96
N ASN A 157 -0.51 11.14 -11.04
CA ASN A 157 0.25 10.66 -12.19
C ASN A 157 1.73 10.41 -11.83
N LYS A 158 2.35 11.28 -11.02
CA LYS A 158 3.71 11.03 -10.51
C LYS A 158 3.76 9.80 -9.62
N VAL A 159 2.79 9.64 -8.71
CA VAL A 159 2.69 8.47 -7.81
C VAL A 159 2.52 7.18 -8.62
N ARG A 160 1.61 7.14 -9.58
CA ARG A 160 1.40 5.98 -10.47
C ARG A 160 2.67 5.62 -11.23
N ASN A 161 3.31 6.61 -11.87
CA ASN A 161 4.57 6.39 -12.58
C ASN A 161 5.68 5.91 -11.64
N GLY A 162 5.73 6.44 -10.41
CA GLY A 162 6.63 5.99 -9.36
C GLY A 162 6.43 4.52 -9.01
N TYR A 163 5.18 4.08 -8.81
CA TYR A 163 4.87 2.67 -8.57
C TYR A 163 5.31 1.76 -9.73
N ILE A 164 5.06 2.19 -10.99
CA ILE A 164 5.47 1.42 -12.16
C ILE A 164 7.01 1.29 -12.21
N GLU A 165 7.73 2.35 -11.88
CA GLU A 165 9.20 2.32 -11.87
C GLU A 165 9.74 1.47 -10.71
N ILE A 166 9.16 1.58 -9.52
CA ILE A 166 9.49 0.70 -8.38
C ILE A 166 9.27 -0.76 -8.76
N ALA A 167 8.13 -1.09 -9.37
CA ALA A 167 7.81 -2.46 -9.76
C ALA A 167 8.80 -3.01 -10.80
N LYS A 168 9.20 -2.21 -11.79
CA LYS A 168 10.21 -2.60 -12.80
C LYS A 168 11.59 -2.82 -12.20
N ASN A 169 11.95 -2.06 -11.17
CA ASN A 169 13.24 -2.20 -10.51
C ASN A 169 13.25 -3.34 -9.46
N ASN A 170 12.11 -3.99 -9.21
CA ASN A 170 11.93 -5.06 -8.24
C ASN A 170 11.07 -6.20 -8.81
N GLU A 171 11.35 -6.62 -10.05
CA GLU A 171 10.57 -7.65 -10.78
C GLU A 171 10.57 -9.02 -10.08
N ASP A 172 11.55 -9.26 -9.23
CA ASP A 172 11.66 -10.47 -8.40
C ASP A 172 10.52 -10.61 -7.37
N ARG A 173 9.95 -9.50 -6.91
CA ARG A 173 8.87 -9.48 -5.93
C ARG A 173 7.61 -8.72 -6.37
N PHE A 174 7.65 -7.99 -7.48
CA PHE A 174 6.49 -7.23 -7.97
C PHE A 174 5.79 -7.90 -9.14
N ILE A 175 4.46 -7.94 -9.07
CA ILE A 175 3.58 -8.33 -10.17
C ILE A 175 2.63 -7.18 -10.47
N ILE A 176 2.72 -6.65 -11.70
CA ILE A 176 1.81 -5.60 -12.18
C ILE A 176 0.56 -6.26 -12.75
N ILE A 177 -0.60 -5.85 -12.23
CA ILE A 177 -1.91 -6.35 -12.63
C ILE A 177 -2.72 -5.22 -13.25
N ASN A 178 -3.29 -5.47 -14.43
CA ASN A 178 -4.23 -4.53 -15.06
C ASN A 178 -5.52 -4.44 -14.24
N GLY A 179 -5.70 -3.32 -13.52
CA GLY A 179 -6.84 -3.07 -12.66
C GLY A 179 -8.12 -2.62 -13.39
N SER A 180 -8.08 -2.44 -14.72
CA SER A 180 -9.29 -2.19 -15.55
C SER A 180 -10.06 -3.48 -15.87
N LYS A 181 -9.53 -4.64 -15.51
CA LYS A 181 -10.20 -5.94 -15.62
C LYS A 181 -11.33 -6.07 -14.59
N THR A 182 -12.19 -7.09 -14.78
CA THR A 182 -13.20 -7.43 -13.79
C THR A 182 -12.58 -7.90 -12.47
N VAL A 183 -13.31 -7.74 -11.38
CA VAL A 183 -12.86 -8.18 -10.04
C VAL A 183 -12.40 -9.63 -10.04
N GLY A 184 -13.15 -10.52 -10.74
CA GLY A 184 -12.83 -11.96 -10.83
C GLY A 184 -11.55 -12.23 -11.65
N GLU A 185 -11.34 -11.53 -12.76
CA GLU A 185 -10.12 -11.67 -13.57
C GLU A 185 -8.87 -11.20 -12.79
N ILE A 186 -8.98 -10.09 -12.06
CA ILE A 186 -7.90 -9.59 -11.21
C ILE A 186 -7.60 -10.63 -10.13
N HIS A 187 -8.63 -11.14 -9.45
CA HIS A 187 -8.46 -12.16 -8.41
C HIS A 187 -7.81 -13.44 -8.95
N ASN A 188 -8.27 -13.94 -10.10
CA ASN A 188 -7.68 -15.11 -10.74
C ASN A 188 -6.19 -14.90 -11.06
N ASN A 189 -5.81 -13.70 -11.49
CA ASN A 189 -4.40 -13.38 -11.74
C ASN A 189 -3.60 -13.39 -10.42
N ILE A 190 -4.16 -12.86 -9.34
CA ILE A 190 -3.52 -12.87 -8.02
C ILE A 190 -3.27 -14.29 -7.55
N ILE A 191 -4.30 -15.15 -7.53
CA ILE A 191 -4.18 -16.51 -6.99
C ILE A 191 -3.25 -17.41 -7.82
N GLN A 192 -3.11 -17.19 -9.12
CA GLN A 192 -2.15 -17.91 -9.97
C GLN A 192 -0.69 -17.68 -9.56
N ASN A 193 -0.41 -16.59 -8.86
CA ASN A 193 0.92 -16.22 -8.38
C ASN A 193 1.13 -16.55 -6.89
N ILE A 194 0.14 -17.16 -6.23
CA ILE A 194 0.24 -17.62 -4.83
C ILE A 194 0.57 -19.12 -4.81
N VAL A 195 1.68 -19.44 -4.17
CA VAL A 195 2.03 -20.83 -3.85
C VAL A 195 1.47 -21.15 -2.47
N ILE A 196 0.50 -22.05 -2.37
CA ILE A 196 -0.16 -22.49 -1.14
C ILE A 196 0.61 -23.60 -0.46
#